data_95f0274e9ea01e77879b76252e16e40c
#
_entry.id   95f0274e9ea01e77879b76252e16e40c
#
_cell.length_a   1.000
_cell.length_b   1.000
_cell.length_c   1.000
_cell.angle_alpha   90.00
_cell.angle_beta   90.00
_cell.angle_gamma   90.00
#
_symmetry.space_group_name_H-M   'P 1'
#
loop_
_entity.id
_entity.type
_entity.pdbx_description
1 polymer ?
#
loop_
_entity_poly.entity_id
_entity_poly.type
_entity_poly.pdbx_seq_one_letter_code
_entity_poly.pdbx_strand_id
1 'polypeptide(L)'
;MTSRSHALTPGFMVVHGNHPETLCELMVGWMKAYPLAPLEDEVVLAQSSGVAQWLKLALAADAQDGGAGIAAAVQIRLPAQALWDMYRAVLGREQVPPTSPFDKSQLTWWLMRLLPGLLAHSEFEPLRRFLERDEDARKTYQLAVRLADLLDQYQVYRADWLAQWAQGRDVLLRAGGERLDLPEAMRWQPLLWRALLEDAGHEGHSAASRARVHEQFLQAAQAWSGSAPPRLPR
;
A
#
# COMPACT_ATOMS: atom_id res chain seq x y z
N MET A 1 15.23 -46.93 -0.79
CA MET A 1 15.65 -45.77 -1.58
C MET A 1 15.53 -44.54 -0.64
N THR A 2 16.66 -44.12 -0.11
CA THR A 2 16.74 -42.97 0.78
C THR A 2 16.59 -41.69 0.00
N SER A 3 15.43 -41.05 0.09
CA SER A 3 15.21 -39.70 -0.44
C SER A 3 16.19 -38.73 0.25
N ARG A 4 17.15 -38.23 -0.50
CA ARG A 4 17.99 -37.13 -0.07
C ARG A 4 17.09 -35.91 0.08
N SER A 5 16.74 -35.57 1.29
CA SER A 5 16.21 -34.25 1.63
C SER A 5 17.28 -33.22 1.22
N HIS A 6 17.10 -32.60 0.06
CA HIS A 6 17.86 -31.42 -0.28
C HIS A 6 17.38 -30.31 0.66
N ALA A 7 18.17 -30.00 1.66
CA ALA A 7 17.93 -28.82 2.48
C ALA A 7 17.95 -27.60 1.56
N LEU A 8 16.83 -26.90 1.50
CA LEU A 8 16.73 -25.64 0.74
C LEU A 8 17.64 -24.59 1.38
N THR A 9 18.44 -23.96 0.55
CA THR A 9 19.21 -22.80 0.99
C THR A 9 18.23 -21.64 1.19
N PRO A 10 18.22 -21.00 2.38
CA PRO A 10 17.40 -19.80 2.60
C PRO A 10 17.70 -18.74 1.52
N GLY A 11 16.67 -18.12 0.97
CA GLY A 11 16.85 -17.13 -0.09
C GLY A 11 15.53 -16.71 -0.72
N PHE A 12 15.62 -15.88 -1.74
CA PHE A 12 14.51 -15.44 -2.55
C PHE A 12 14.38 -16.31 -3.79
N MET A 13 13.24 -17.00 -3.92
CA MET A 13 12.94 -17.85 -5.06
C MET A 13 11.86 -17.20 -5.93
N VAL A 14 12.06 -17.18 -7.24
CA VAL A 14 11.09 -16.64 -8.19
C VAL A 14 10.67 -17.75 -9.14
N VAL A 15 9.37 -18.00 -9.22
CA VAL A 15 8.76 -18.94 -10.14
C VAL A 15 7.88 -18.18 -11.12
N HIS A 16 8.11 -18.35 -12.42
CA HIS A 16 7.36 -17.71 -13.49
C HIS A 16 6.48 -18.71 -14.21
N GLY A 17 5.25 -18.32 -14.51
CA GLY A 17 4.32 -19.12 -15.30
C GLY A 17 3.17 -18.27 -15.85
N ASN A 18 2.61 -18.73 -16.96
CA ASN A 18 1.44 -18.08 -17.60
C ASN A 18 0.11 -18.74 -17.20
N HIS A 19 0.17 -19.80 -16.40
CA HIS A 19 -0.99 -20.56 -15.96
C HIS A 19 -1.11 -20.41 -14.45
N PRO A 20 -2.06 -19.60 -13.96
CA PRO A 20 -2.24 -19.36 -12.52
C PRO A 20 -2.61 -20.64 -11.75
N GLU A 21 -3.31 -21.59 -12.41
CA GLU A 21 -3.66 -22.87 -11.83
C GLU A 21 -2.40 -23.69 -11.48
N THR A 22 -1.46 -23.78 -12.42
CA THR A 22 -0.19 -24.51 -12.21
C THR A 22 0.66 -23.83 -11.12
N LEU A 23 0.67 -22.50 -11.05
CA LEU A 23 1.35 -21.77 -9.98
C LEU A 23 0.68 -22.02 -8.62
N CYS A 24 -0.65 -22.14 -8.59
CA CYS A 24 -1.40 -22.48 -7.39
C CYS A 24 -1.08 -23.91 -6.93
N GLU A 25 -1.10 -24.89 -7.83
CA GLU A 25 -0.73 -26.29 -7.54
C GLU A 25 0.70 -26.39 -6.98
N LEU A 26 1.64 -25.63 -7.56
CA LEU A 26 3.02 -25.57 -7.07
C LEU A 26 3.08 -24.97 -5.66
N MET A 27 2.34 -23.88 -5.40
CA MET A 27 2.27 -23.27 -4.08
C MET A 27 1.69 -24.23 -3.04
N VAL A 28 0.57 -24.89 -3.33
CA VAL A 28 -0.06 -25.89 -2.45
C VAL A 28 0.88 -27.06 -2.20
N GLY A 29 1.53 -27.57 -3.26
CA GLY A 29 2.52 -28.64 -3.15
C GLY A 29 3.72 -28.26 -2.30
N TRP A 30 4.19 -27.02 -2.42
CA TRP A 30 5.26 -26.46 -1.59
C TRP A 30 4.86 -26.40 -0.12
N MET A 31 3.69 -25.82 0.22
CA MET A 31 3.20 -25.74 1.61
C MET A 31 3.04 -27.12 2.24
N LYS A 32 2.60 -28.13 1.46
CA LYS A 32 2.52 -29.52 1.94
C LYS A 32 3.90 -30.15 2.19
N ALA A 33 4.87 -29.86 1.34
CA ALA A 33 6.22 -30.41 1.43
C ALA A 33 7.07 -29.78 2.54
N TYR A 34 6.80 -28.52 2.87
CA TYR A 34 7.54 -27.70 3.83
C TYR A 34 6.61 -26.99 4.82
N PRO A 35 5.81 -27.74 5.60
CA PRO A 35 4.88 -27.13 6.55
C PRO A 35 5.63 -26.33 7.61
N LEU A 36 5.05 -25.21 8.01
CA LEU A 36 5.51 -24.45 9.18
C LEU A 36 5.25 -25.19 10.48
N ALA A 37 5.78 -24.69 11.59
CA ALA A 37 5.50 -25.25 12.91
C ALA A 37 4.00 -25.15 13.23
N PRO A 38 3.46 -26.06 14.07
CA PRO A 38 2.07 -25.97 14.49
C PRO A 38 1.74 -24.59 15.08
N LEU A 39 0.65 -23.97 14.64
CA LEU A 39 0.19 -22.63 15.02
C LEU A 39 1.03 -21.44 14.45
N GLU A 40 1.98 -21.70 13.58
CA GLU A 40 2.55 -20.66 12.73
C GLU A 40 1.65 -20.41 11.52
N ASP A 41 1.42 -19.15 11.20
CA ASP A 41 0.61 -18.76 10.05
C ASP A 41 1.46 -18.64 8.79
N GLU A 42 1.04 -19.30 7.71
CA GLU A 42 1.53 -19.02 6.37
C GLU A 42 1.01 -17.65 5.91
N VAL A 43 1.89 -16.78 5.41
CA VAL A 43 1.50 -15.49 4.89
C VAL A 43 1.60 -15.50 3.36
N VAL A 44 0.46 -15.37 2.70
CA VAL A 44 0.37 -15.30 1.25
C VAL A 44 -0.07 -13.90 0.83
N LEU A 45 0.67 -13.28 -0.09
CA LEU A 45 0.29 -12.00 -0.66
C LEU A 45 -0.42 -12.21 -2.00
N ALA A 46 -1.67 -11.78 -2.08
CA ALA A 46 -2.49 -11.91 -3.27
C ALA A 46 -2.79 -10.53 -3.88
N GLN A 47 -2.79 -10.43 -5.19
CA GLN A 47 -3.00 -9.19 -5.93
C GLN A 47 -4.41 -8.60 -5.73
N SER A 48 -5.40 -9.43 -5.47
CA SER A 48 -6.78 -9.01 -5.27
C SER A 48 -7.52 -9.93 -4.29
N SER A 49 -8.64 -9.45 -3.75
CA SER A 49 -9.52 -10.26 -2.89
C SER A 49 -10.13 -11.47 -3.62
N GLY A 50 -10.36 -11.36 -4.93
CA GLY A 50 -10.80 -12.48 -5.77
C GLY A 50 -9.76 -13.60 -5.84
N VAL A 51 -8.49 -13.24 -6.10
CA VAL A 51 -7.37 -14.20 -6.07
C VAL A 51 -7.20 -14.79 -4.67
N ALA A 52 -7.31 -13.98 -3.62
CA ALA A 52 -7.23 -14.45 -2.24
C ALA A 52 -8.30 -15.51 -1.93
N GLN A 53 -9.54 -15.27 -2.35
CA GLN A 53 -10.64 -16.22 -2.17
C GLN A 53 -10.42 -17.49 -2.99
N TRP A 54 -10.00 -17.36 -4.23
CA TRP A 54 -9.67 -18.51 -5.08
C TRP A 54 -8.57 -19.39 -4.47
N LEU A 55 -7.48 -18.80 -3.97
CA LEU A 55 -6.41 -19.53 -3.28
C LEU A 55 -6.90 -20.24 -2.01
N LYS A 56 -7.78 -19.61 -1.23
CA LYS A 56 -8.39 -20.25 -0.05
C LYS A 56 -9.20 -21.49 -0.43
N LEU A 57 -9.99 -21.41 -1.50
CA LEU A 57 -10.77 -22.53 -1.99
C LEU A 57 -9.88 -23.65 -2.53
N ALA A 58 -8.82 -23.31 -3.25
CA ALA A 58 -7.84 -24.29 -3.76
C ALA A 58 -7.12 -25.01 -2.61
N LEU A 59 -6.73 -24.30 -1.54
CA LEU A 59 -6.14 -24.90 -0.35
C LEU A 59 -7.13 -25.81 0.39
N ALA A 60 -8.40 -25.40 0.50
CA ALA A 60 -9.44 -26.14 1.18
C ALA A 60 -9.98 -27.35 0.39
N ALA A 61 -9.70 -27.45 -0.91
CA ALA A 61 -10.10 -28.59 -1.73
C ALA A 61 -9.52 -29.90 -1.20
N ASP A 62 -10.21 -31.02 -1.47
CA ASP A 62 -9.77 -32.34 -1.06
C ASP A 62 -8.39 -32.70 -1.62
N ALA A 63 -7.64 -33.53 -0.91
CA ALA A 63 -6.31 -33.95 -1.34
C ALA A 63 -6.34 -34.70 -2.67
N GLN A 64 -7.46 -35.35 -3.02
CA GLN A 64 -7.68 -36.01 -4.32
C GLN A 64 -7.81 -35.00 -5.47
N ASP A 65 -8.31 -33.79 -5.16
CA ASP A 65 -8.45 -32.67 -6.10
C ASP A 65 -7.25 -31.72 -6.07
N GLY A 66 -6.13 -32.14 -5.48
CA GLY A 66 -4.89 -31.37 -5.39
C GLY A 66 -4.78 -30.41 -4.22
N GLY A 67 -5.85 -30.21 -3.45
CA GLY A 67 -5.88 -29.34 -2.28
C GLY A 67 -5.17 -29.92 -1.06
N ALA A 68 -5.14 -29.15 0.03
CA ALA A 68 -4.61 -29.58 1.34
C ALA A 68 -5.69 -30.15 2.27
N GLY A 69 -6.96 -30.12 1.85
CA GLY A 69 -8.11 -30.52 2.65
C GLY A 69 -8.59 -29.46 3.63
N ILE A 70 -7.76 -28.45 3.93
CA ILE A 70 -8.06 -27.39 4.86
C ILE A 70 -7.25 -26.14 4.52
N ALA A 71 -7.84 -24.96 4.69
CA ALA A 71 -7.16 -23.67 4.62
C ALA A 71 -7.11 -23.03 6.02
N ALA A 72 -6.43 -23.70 6.95
CA ALA A 72 -6.21 -23.20 8.31
C ALA A 72 -4.78 -22.65 8.46
N ALA A 73 -4.59 -21.71 9.38
CA ALA A 73 -3.31 -21.06 9.64
C ALA A 73 -2.69 -20.42 8.36
N VAL A 74 -3.54 -19.91 7.45
CA VAL A 74 -3.12 -19.21 6.23
C VAL A 74 -3.72 -17.81 6.22
N GLN A 75 -2.87 -16.81 6.24
CA GLN A 75 -3.25 -15.40 6.13
C GLN A 75 -3.02 -14.91 4.70
N ILE A 76 -4.08 -14.80 3.91
CA ILE A 76 -3.98 -14.24 2.56
C ILE A 76 -4.32 -12.76 2.63
N ARG A 77 -3.37 -11.91 2.28
CA ARG A 77 -3.44 -10.45 2.43
C ARG A 77 -3.11 -9.73 1.12
N LEU A 78 -3.61 -8.52 0.99
CA LEU A 78 -3.17 -7.63 -0.09
C LEU A 78 -1.78 -7.05 0.24
N PRO A 79 -0.89 -6.86 -0.76
CA PRO A 79 0.46 -6.35 -0.52
C PRO A 79 0.53 -5.05 0.26
N ALA A 80 -0.39 -4.11 -0.01
CA ALA A 80 -0.42 -2.83 0.69
C ALA A 80 -0.74 -2.99 2.19
N GLN A 81 -1.64 -3.92 2.54
CA GLN A 81 -1.98 -4.20 3.94
C GLN A 81 -0.81 -4.88 4.66
N ALA A 82 -0.20 -5.89 4.02
CA ALA A 82 0.94 -6.59 4.59
C ALA A 82 2.14 -5.64 4.81
N LEU A 83 2.40 -4.74 3.86
CA LEU A 83 3.44 -3.73 4.00
C LEU A 83 3.15 -2.78 5.17
N TRP A 84 1.90 -2.37 5.34
CA TRP A 84 1.50 -1.51 6.46
C TRP A 84 1.68 -2.21 7.81
N ASP A 85 1.33 -3.49 7.88
CA ASP A 85 1.57 -4.30 9.08
C ASP A 85 3.06 -4.47 9.38
N MET A 86 3.91 -4.61 8.36
CA MET A 86 5.37 -4.62 8.53
C MET A 86 5.89 -3.30 9.08
N TYR A 87 5.38 -2.15 8.59
CA TYR A 87 5.74 -0.85 9.15
C TYR A 87 5.39 -0.78 10.65
N ARG A 88 4.20 -1.23 11.02
CA ARG A 88 3.75 -1.26 12.41
C ARG A 88 4.56 -2.21 13.28
N ALA A 89 5.01 -3.32 12.72
CA ALA A 89 5.86 -4.29 13.43
C ALA A 89 7.26 -3.73 13.72
N VAL A 90 7.84 -2.99 12.78
CA VAL A 90 9.20 -2.43 12.86
C VAL A 90 9.25 -1.11 13.62
N LEU A 91 8.36 -0.17 13.26
CA LEU A 91 8.36 1.18 13.83
C LEU A 91 7.57 1.30 15.13
N GLY A 92 6.73 0.31 15.44
CA GLY A 92 5.87 0.32 16.61
C GLY A 92 4.43 0.73 16.32
N ARG A 93 3.51 0.08 17.03
CA ARG A 93 2.06 0.28 16.85
C ARG A 93 1.56 1.64 17.35
N GLU A 94 2.33 2.30 18.20
CA GLU A 94 2.02 3.64 18.70
C GLU A 94 2.40 4.72 17.70
N GLN A 95 3.46 4.50 16.90
CA GLN A 95 3.93 5.43 15.89
C GLN A 95 3.17 5.29 14.55
N VAL A 96 2.73 4.08 14.22
CA VAL A 96 2.02 3.78 12.97
C VAL A 96 0.61 3.30 13.31
N PRO A 97 -0.45 4.09 13.01
CA PRO A 97 -1.84 3.73 13.31
C PRO A 97 -2.28 2.48 12.55
N PRO A 98 -3.40 1.83 12.94
CA PRO A 98 -3.90 0.63 12.27
C PRO A 98 -4.17 0.81 10.78
N THR A 99 -4.64 1.99 10.40
CA THR A 99 -4.90 2.40 9.01
C THR A 99 -4.24 3.73 8.74
N SER A 100 -3.77 3.95 7.52
CA SER A 100 -3.24 5.26 7.14
C SER A 100 -4.38 6.28 7.08
N PRO A 101 -4.25 7.47 7.69
CA PRO A 101 -5.22 8.54 7.50
C PRO A 101 -5.28 9.00 6.03
N PHE A 102 -4.23 8.70 5.25
CA PHE A 102 -4.15 8.97 3.82
C PHE A 102 -4.66 7.82 2.94
N ASP A 103 -5.37 6.84 3.51
CA ASP A 103 -6.05 5.83 2.71
C ASP A 103 -7.20 6.45 1.91
N LYS A 104 -7.40 5.94 0.68
CA LYS A 104 -8.36 6.48 -0.29
C LYS A 104 -9.75 6.75 0.29
N SER A 105 -10.26 5.86 1.11
CA SER A 105 -11.59 6.01 1.73
C SER A 105 -11.65 7.19 2.70
N GLN A 106 -10.61 7.42 3.48
CA GLN A 106 -10.49 8.54 4.41
C GLN A 106 -10.22 9.85 3.65
N LEU A 107 -9.30 9.83 2.70
CA LEU A 107 -8.98 10.98 1.85
C LEU A 107 -10.20 11.53 1.13
N THR A 108 -11.14 10.69 0.68
CA THR A 108 -12.35 11.16 -0.01
C THR A 108 -13.15 12.12 0.88
N TRP A 109 -13.42 11.74 2.12
CA TRP A 109 -14.20 12.58 3.04
C TRP A 109 -13.41 13.78 3.53
N TRP A 110 -12.12 13.61 3.69
CA TRP A 110 -11.21 14.69 4.06
C TRP A 110 -11.18 15.77 2.98
N LEU A 111 -11.03 15.37 1.72
CA LEU A 111 -11.09 16.27 0.57
C LEU A 111 -12.45 16.97 0.44
N MET A 112 -13.56 16.26 0.69
CA MET A 112 -14.89 16.89 0.74
C MET A 112 -14.95 18.06 1.72
N ARG A 113 -14.27 17.96 2.86
CA ARG A 113 -14.18 19.00 3.88
C ARG A 113 -13.26 20.15 3.48
N LEU A 114 -12.08 19.84 2.89
CA LEU A 114 -11.04 20.85 2.60
C LEU A 114 -11.28 21.63 1.31
N LEU A 115 -11.79 20.97 0.26
CA LEU A 115 -11.91 21.56 -1.07
C LEU A 115 -12.63 22.91 -1.08
N PRO A 116 -13.78 23.12 -0.39
CA PRO A 116 -14.48 24.40 -0.44
C PRO A 116 -13.60 25.60 -0.03
N GLY A 117 -12.74 25.42 0.97
CA GLY A 117 -11.81 26.48 1.42
C GLY A 117 -10.68 26.73 0.42
N LEU A 118 -10.22 25.71 -0.27
CA LEU A 118 -9.11 25.79 -1.21
C LEU A 118 -9.51 26.38 -2.55
N LEU A 119 -10.76 26.26 -2.95
CA LEU A 119 -11.26 26.78 -4.23
C LEU A 119 -11.16 28.29 -4.39
N ALA A 120 -10.94 29.05 -3.30
CA ALA A 120 -10.71 30.48 -3.35
C ALA A 120 -9.35 30.86 -3.97
N HIS A 121 -8.37 29.97 -3.93
CA HIS A 121 -7.05 30.22 -4.50
C HIS A 121 -7.06 30.13 -6.03
N SER A 122 -6.25 30.97 -6.70
CA SER A 122 -6.16 31.06 -8.16
C SER A 122 -5.74 29.76 -8.82
N GLU A 123 -4.84 29.02 -8.18
CA GLU A 123 -4.31 27.77 -8.69
C GLU A 123 -5.38 26.68 -8.80
N PHE A 124 -6.46 26.77 -8.02
CA PHE A 124 -7.58 25.84 -8.06
C PHE A 124 -8.65 26.18 -9.12
N GLU A 125 -8.38 27.15 -9.98
CA GLU A 125 -9.32 27.53 -11.06
C GLU A 125 -9.80 26.34 -11.91
N PRO A 126 -8.97 25.38 -12.33
CA PRO A 126 -9.45 24.23 -13.09
C PRO A 126 -10.49 23.39 -12.32
N LEU A 127 -10.30 23.23 -11.00
CA LEU A 127 -11.22 22.47 -10.15
C LEU A 127 -12.50 23.27 -9.87
N ARG A 128 -12.38 24.58 -9.64
CA ARG A 128 -13.53 25.48 -9.46
C ARG A 128 -14.43 25.46 -10.69
N ARG A 129 -13.86 25.54 -11.91
CA ARG A 129 -14.60 25.47 -13.16
C ARG A 129 -15.34 24.15 -13.32
N PHE A 130 -14.74 23.03 -12.91
CA PHE A 130 -15.40 21.73 -12.92
C PHE A 130 -16.62 21.70 -11.99
N LEU A 131 -16.52 22.39 -10.84
CA LEU A 131 -17.57 22.45 -9.82
C LEU A 131 -18.65 23.48 -10.08
N GLU A 132 -18.54 24.28 -11.16
CA GLU A 132 -19.61 25.19 -11.55
C GLU A 132 -20.93 24.45 -11.67
N ARG A 133 -22.00 25.01 -11.05
CA ARG A 133 -23.34 24.44 -10.98
C ARG A 133 -23.44 23.09 -10.23
N ASP A 134 -22.62 22.91 -9.19
CA ASP A 134 -22.76 21.76 -8.26
C ASP A 134 -23.74 22.11 -7.12
N GLU A 135 -25.02 21.95 -7.37
CA GLU A 135 -26.08 22.33 -6.40
C GLU A 135 -26.25 21.32 -5.25
N ASP A 136 -25.92 20.05 -5.50
CA ASP A 136 -26.15 18.93 -4.58
C ASP A 136 -24.87 18.25 -4.06
N ALA A 137 -23.72 18.89 -4.23
CA ALA A 137 -22.40 18.39 -3.86
C ALA A 137 -22.00 17.06 -4.55
N ARG A 138 -22.73 16.62 -5.57
CA ARG A 138 -22.42 15.38 -6.28
C ARG A 138 -21.12 15.48 -7.06
N LYS A 139 -20.88 16.60 -7.75
CA LYS A 139 -19.62 16.83 -8.48
C LYS A 139 -18.46 16.97 -7.49
N THR A 140 -18.68 17.65 -6.37
CA THR A 140 -17.67 17.76 -5.31
C THR A 140 -17.27 16.38 -4.80
N TYR A 141 -18.23 15.47 -4.55
CA TYR A 141 -17.95 14.10 -4.16
C TYR A 141 -17.19 13.33 -5.26
N GLN A 142 -17.62 13.43 -6.52
CA GLN A 142 -16.94 12.78 -7.65
C GLN A 142 -15.49 13.29 -7.79
N LEU A 143 -15.28 14.59 -7.64
CA LEU A 143 -13.95 15.18 -7.64
C LEU A 143 -13.12 14.65 -6.46
N ALA A 144 -13.66 14.65 -5.25
CA ALA A 144 -12.96 14.14 -4.06
C ALA A 144 -12.54 12.68 -4.22
N VAL A 145 -13.40 11.82 -4.78
CA VAL A 145 -13.06 10.41 -5.09
C VAL A 145 -11.89 10.33 -6.09
N ARG A 146 -11.91 11.16 -7.15
CA ARG A 146 -10.84 11.18 -8.17
C ARG A 146 -9.53 11.70 -7.60
N LEU A 147 -9.57 12.73 -6.78
CA LEU A 147 -8.38 13.27 -6.11
C LEU A 147 -7.80 12.31 -5.08
N ALA A 148 -8.66 11.61 -4.32
CA ALA A 148 -8.23 10.57 -3.40
C ALA A 148 -7.53 9.42 -4.14
N ASP A 149 -8.06 9.00 -5.28
CA ASP A 149 -7.45 7.99 -6.15
C ASP A 149 -6.09 8.44 -6.69
N LEU A 150 -6.01 9.68 -7.17
CA LEU A 150 -4.76 10.27 -7.65
C LEU A 150 -3.69 10.33 -6.56
N LEU A 151 -4.05 10.80 -5.37
CA LEU A 151 -3.11 10.90 -4.24
C LEU A 151 -2.71 9.52 -3.71
N ASP A 152 -3.61 8.54 -3.72
CA ASP A 152 -3.26 7.15 -3.38
C ASP A 152 -2.24 6.58 -4.37
N GLN A 153 -2.42 6.81 -5.67
CA GLN A 153 -1.44 6.43 -6.70
C GLN A 153 -0.09 7.15 -6.50
N TYR A 154 -0.11 8.44 -6.18
CA TYR A 154 1.14 9.17 -5.91
C TYR A 154 1.87 8.65 -4.69
N GLN A 155 1.17 8.25 -3.63
CA GLN A 155 1.80 7.63 -2.46
C GLN A 155 2.52 6.32 -2.79
N VAL A 156 2.04 5.59 -3.81
CA VAL A 156 2.63 4.31 -4.24
C VAL A 156 3.73 4.51 -5.27
N TYR A 157 3.49 5.33 -6.30
CA TYR A 157 4.36 5.40 -7.47
C TYR A 157 5.22 6.65 -7.55
N ARG A 158 4.84 7.72 -6.84
CA ARG A 158 5.47 9.03 -6.90
C ARG A 158 5.63 9.66 -5.50
N ALA A 159 6.00 8.83 -4.54
CA ALA A 159 6.34 9.29 -3.19
C ALA A 159 7.45 10.37 -3.21
N ASP A 160 8.34 10.30 -4.21
CA ASP A 160 9.36 11.29 -4.49
C ASP A 160 8.80 12.69 -4.76
N TRP A 161 7.71 12.81 -5.55
CA TRP A 161 7.02 14.09 -5.77
C TRP A 161 6.40 14.63 -4.50
N LEU A 162 5.66 13.77 -3.79
CA LEU A 162 5.00 14.15 -2.55
C LEU A 162 6.00 14.65 -1.49
N ALA A 163 7.19 14.04 -1.42
CA ALA A 163 8.26 14.48 -0.54
C ALA A 163 8.81 15.87 -0.93
N GLN A 164 8.96 16.18 -2.23
CA GLN A 164 9.36 17.51 -2.70
C GLN A 164 8.28 18.55 -2.35
N TRP A 165 7.01 18.25 -2.66
CA TRP A 165 5.90 19.15 -2.40
C TRP A 165 5.69 19.44 -0.92
N ALA A 166 5.87 18.45 -0.05
CA ALA A 166 5.82 18.64 1.40
C ALA A 166 6.90 19.60 1.91
N GLN A 167 8.02 19.71 1.19
CA GLN A 167 9.13 20.63 1.51
C GLN A 167 9.00 22.00 0.79
N GLY A 168 7.85 22.28 0.15
CA GLY A 168 7.61 23.52 -0.58
C GLY A 168 8.30 23.60 -1.96
N ARG A 169 8.84 22.50 -2.45
CA ARG A 169 9.46 22.43 -3.78
C ARG A 169 8.47 21.91 -4.80
N ASP A 170 7.88 22.80 -5.58
CA ASP A 170 6.83 22.49 -6.54
C ASP A 170 7.45 22.02 -7.88
N VAL A 171 8.08 20.84 -7.85
CA VAL A 171 8.75 20.21 -8.99
C VAL A 171 8.27 18.79 -9.21
N LEU A 172 8.45 18.29 -10.42
CA LEU A 172 8.33 16.87 -10.76
C LEU A 172 9.73 16.25 -10.85
N LEU A 173 9.85 14.97 -10.51
CA LEU A 173 11.10 14.22 -10.69
C LEU A 173 10.91 13.17 -11.78
N ARG A 174 11.86 13.06 -12.71
CA ARG A 174 11.97 11.92 -13.63
C ARG A 174 12.64 10.73 -12.93
N ALA A 175 12.53 9.54 -13.53
CA ALA A 175 13.14 8.31 -12.99
C ALA A 175 14.66 8.43 -12.74
N GLY A 176 15.36 9.33 -13.47
CA GLY A 176 16.77 9.64 -13.27
C GLY A 176 17.06 10.72 -12.23
N GLY A 177 16.07 11.22 -11.50
CA GLY A 177 16.23 12.30 -10.51
C GLY A 177 16.28 13.72 -11.10
N GLU A 178 16.14 13.87 -12.42
CA GLU A 178 16.06 15.17 -13.10
C GLU A 178 14.80 15.92 -12.62
N ARG A 179 14.98 17.19 -12.27
CA ARG A 179 13.88 18.08 -11.86
C ARG A 179 13.26 18.76 -13.05
N LEU A 180 11.95 18.74 -13.11
CA LEU A 180 11.16 19.46 -14.10
C LEU A 180 10.25 20.45 -13.39
N ASP A 181 10.03 21.57 -14.02
CA ASP A 181 9.04 22.54 -13.56
C ASP A 181 7.64 21.95 -13.62
N LEU A 182 6.85 22.29 -12.62
CA LEU A 182 5.47 21.85 -12.55
C LEU A 182 4.63 22.58 -13.61
N PRO A 183 3.90 21.84 -14.48
CA PRO A 183 2.98 22.45 -15.43
C PRO A 183 1.93 23.31 -14.71
N GLU A 184 1.51 24.41 -15.34
CA GLU A 184 0.53 25.34 -14.75
C GLU A 184 -0.77 24.61 -14.34
N ALA A 185 -1.26 23.72 -15.17
CA ALA A 185 -2.45 22.92 -14.89
C ALA A 185 -2.33 21.98 -13.66
N MET A 186 -1.13 21.78 -13.14
CA MET A 186 -0.85 20.92 -11.98
C MET A 186 -0.50 21.70 -10.70
N ARG A 187 -0.39 23.02 -10.74
CA ARG A 187 0.06 23.85 -9.60
C ARG A 187 -0.80 23.72 -8.36
N TRP A 188 -2.06 23.38 -8.51
CA TRP A 188 -2.96 23.10 -7.38
C TRP A 188 -2.60 21.83 -6.60
N GLN A 189 -1.90 20.85 -7.20
CA GLN A 189 -1.62 19.54 -6.57
C GLN A 189 -0.67 19.65 -5.38
N PRO A 190 0.48 20.33 -5.45
CA PRO A 190 1.33 20.55 -4.29
C PRO A 190 0.63 21.34 -3.18
N LEU A 191 -0.19 22.32 -3.54
CA LEU A 191 -0.96 23.09 -2.58
C LEU A 191 -1.97 22.22 -1.85
N LEU A 192 -2.70 21.38 -2.59
CA LEU A 192 -3.63 20.41 -2.01
C LEU A 192 -2.91 19.45 -1.06
N TRP A 193 -1.76 18.92 -1.48
CA TRP A 193 -0.98 18.00 -0.66
C TRP A 193 -0.51 18.67 0.65
N ARG A 194 0.01 19.89 0.58
CA ARG A 194 0.42 20.64 1.78
C ARG A 194 -0.76 20.96 2.69
N ALA A 195 -1.91 21.34 2.14
CA ALA A 195 -3.12 21.58 2.94
C ALA A 195 -3.57 20.32 3.69
N LEU A 196 -3.50 19.13 3.05
CA LEU A 196 -3.75 17.86 3.71
C LEU A 196 -2.74 17.57 4.84
N LEU A 197 -1.46 17.83 4.61
CA LEU A 197 -0.43 17.61 5.64
C LEU A 197 -0.57 18.57 6.83
N GLU A 198 -0.93 19.81 6.56
CA GLU A 198 -1.16 20.83 7.60
C GLU A 198 -2.38 20.46 8.45
N ASP A 199 -3.48 20.11 7.83
CA ASP A 199 -4.70 19.69 8.51
C ASP A 199 -4.49 18.38 9.30
N ALA A 200 -3.73 17.42 8.75
CA ALA A 200 -3.29 16.23 9.48
C ALA A 200 -2.47 16.57 10.74
N GLY A 201 -1.63 17.59 10.66
CA GLY A 201 -0.83 18.08 11.78
C GLY A 201 -1.68 18.60 12.91
N HIS A 202 -2.76 19.31 12.61
CA HIS A 202 -3.72 19.81 13.60
C HIS A 202 -4.49 18.67 14.29
N GLU A 203 -4.78 17.58 13.58
CA GLU A 203 -5.44 16.39 14.12
C GLU A 203 -4.47 15.40 14.80
N GLY A 204 -3.18 15.71 14.90
CA GLY A 204 -2.16 14.82 15.48
C GLY A 204 -1.74 13.67 14.57
N HIS A 205 -2.15 13.66 13.30
CA HIS A 205 -1.89 12.59 12.32
C HIS A 205 -0.67 12.83 11.42
N SER A 206 0.09 13.91 11.62
CA SER A 206 1.12 14.39 10.67
C SER A 206 2.25 13.42 10.35
N ALA A 207 2.44 12.40 11.15
CA ALA A 207 3.53 11.42 10.97
C ALA A 207 3.18 10.25 10.03
N ALA A 208 1.92 10.07 9.65
CA ALA A 208 1.41 8.81 9.10
C ALA A 208 1.19 8.78 7.58
N SER A 209 1.76 9.73 6.80
CA SER A 209 1.75 9.58 5.33
C SER A 209 2.57 8.35 4.95
N ARG A 210 2.06 7.53 4.01
CA ARG A 210 2.73 6.30 3.57
C ARG A 210 4.17 6.54 3.15
N ALA A 211 4.45 7.64 2.45
CA ALA A 211 5.79 7.99 2.00
C ALA A 211 6.76 8.18 3.17
N ARG A 212 6.34 8.92 4.20
CA ARG A 212 7.17 9.18 5.38
C ARG A 212 7.38 7.94 6.23
N VAL A 213 6.31 7.16 6.44
CA VAL A 213 6.39 5.90 7.18
C VAL A 213 7.30 4.90 6.45
N HIS A 214 7.22 4.85 5.12
CA HIS A 214 8.11 4.01 4.30
C HIS A 214 9.57 4.43 4.42
N GLU A 215 9.86 5.72 4.36
CA GLU A 215 11.23 6.24 4.54
C GLU A 215 11.80 5.89 5.92
N GLN A 216 11.01 6.10 6.98
CA GLN A 216 11.40 5.72 8.34
C GLN A 216 11.64 4.21 8.47
N PHE A 217 10.78 3.40 7.84
CA PHE A 217 10.96 1.95 7.80
C PHE A 217 12.25 1.55 7.11
N LEU A 218 12.59 2.14 5.95
CA LEU A 218 13.84 1.86 5.25
C LEU A 218 15.06 2.25 6.09
N GLN A 219 15.02 3.40 6.75
CA GLN A 219 16.08 3.83 7.66
C GLN A 219 16.25 2.85 8.83
N ALA A 220 15.15 2.45 9.46
CA ALA A 220 15.17 1.46 10.54
C ALA A 220 15.68 0.09 10.06
N ALA A 221 15.27 -0.35 8.86
CA ALA A 221 15.72 -1.60 8.27
C ALA A 221 17.23 -1.59 7.91
N GLN A 222 17.71 -0.47 7.41
CA GLN A 222 19.16 -0.29 7.10
C GLN A 222 20.02 -0.24 8.36
N ALA A 223 19.52 0.34 9.44
CA ALA A 223 20.21 0.41 10.73
C ALA A 223 20.22 -0.96 11.45
N TRP A 224 19.53 -1.94 10.92
CA TRP A 224 19.39 -3.24 11.54
C TRP A 224 20.65 -4.07 11.35
N SER A 225 21.35 -4.36 12.45
CA SER A 225 22.53 -5.22 12.46
C SER A 225 22.19 -6.57 13.14
N GLY A 226 21.95 -7.60 12.34
CA GLY A 226 22.26 -8.96 12.70
C GLY A 226 21.19 -9.90 13.25
N SER A 227 20.03 -9.49 13.75
CA SER A 227 18.95 -10.42 14.10
C SER A 227 17.62 -9.97 13.50
N ALA A 228 16.86 -10.92 12.94
CA ALA A 228 15.55 -10.61 12.37
C ALA A 228 14.66 -9.92 13.42
N PRO A 229 13.84 -8.96 13.02
CA PRO A 229 12.90 -8.32 13.93
C PRO A 229 12.00 -9.37 14.58
N PRO A 230 11.79 -9.29 15.88
CA PRO A 230 11.11 -10.35 16.62
C PRO A 230 9.63 -10.54 16.27
N ARG A 231 9.12 -9.91 15.22
CA ARG A 231 7.67 -9.92 14.88
C ARG A 231 7.34 -9.74 13.40
N LEU A 232 8.27 -9.93 12.48
CA LEU A 232 7.89 -10.05 11.07
C LEU A 232 7.25 -11.41 10.84
N PRO A 233 6.10 -11.50 10.14
CA PRO A 233 5.56 -12.78 9.70
C PRO A 233 6.60 -13.46 8.81
N ARG A 234 6.78 -14.74 9.03
CA ARG A 234 7.66 -15.59 8.23
C ARG A 234 6.99 -15.95 6.92
#